data_b5a2222fc98c94ba5302d36e8313004d
#
_entry.id   b5a2222fc98c94ba5302d36e8313004d
#
_cell.length_a   1.000
_cell.length_b   1.000
_cell.length_c   1.000
_cell.angle_alpha   90.00
_cell.angle_beta   90.00
_cell.angle_gamma   90.00
#
_symmetry.space_group_name_H-M   'P 1'
#
loop_
_entity.id
_entity.type
_entity.pdbx_description
1 polymer ?
#
loop_
_entity_poly.entity_id
_entity_poly.type
_entity_poly.pdbx_seq_one_letter_code
_entity_poly.pdbx_strand_id
1 'polypeptide(L)'
;MRYLFDLDPEKNFFGIVAKWIYGIEDVALCDTVTVIGWILCAVIAYLLGSLNSAIIISRYKFKQDIRSFGSGNAGLTNMHRVYGKDGAVWTLVGDIAKQLASVLVGSIMFGRMGAYLAGAFCMIGHIFPVYYRFKGGKGVLTAATMILLIDPMIFAVLIVIFALVLLITRYVSLSSIIAALVYPAAIRFAYGREHAFELFFALFVGVLVIYMHRSNLYRIFNNQESKFSFRKKPEPQEIIDMEDKENDGDNTYYPPATEKKKKNKKK
;
A
#
# COMPACT_ATOMS: atom_id res chain seq x y z
N MET A 1 13.71 1.05 29.58
CA MET A 1 13.56 1.13 28.11
C MET A 1 14.81 0.72 27.34
N ARG A 2 16.04 0.98 27.80
CA ARG A 2 17.28 0.53 27.13
C ARG A 2 17.30 -0.97 26.80
N TYR A 3 16.71 -1.83 27.65
CA TYR A 3 16.68 -3.28 27.46
C TYR A 3 15.53 -3.78 26.56
N LEU A 4 14.53 -2.95 26.27
CA LEU A 4 13.37 -3.37 25.46
C LEU A 4 13.64 -3.34 23.96
N PHE A 5 14.65 -2.58 23.53
CA PHE A 5 14.95 -2.35 22.11
C PHE A 5 16.37 -2.70 21.69
N ASP A 6 17.14 -3.43 22.53
CA ASP A 6 18.56 -3.79 22.25
C ASP A 6 19.28 -2.72 21.39
N LEU A 7 19.38 -1.53 21.99
CA LEU A 7 19.87 -0.33 21.30
C LEU A 7 21.41 -0.29 21.35
N ASP A 8 22.08 -1.42 21.08
CA ASP A 8 23.54 -1.47 20.99
C ASP A 8 24.02 -0.67 19.77
N PRO A 9 24.75 0.44 19.97
CA PRO A 9 25.21 1.30 18.88
C PRO A 9 26.11 0.61 17.86
N GLU A 10 26.77 -0.48 18.23
CA GLU A 10 27.69 -1.19 17.36
C GLU A 10 26.98 -2.24 16.48
N LYS A 11 25.82 -2.75 16.91
CA LYS A 11 25.09 -3.83 16.22
C LYS A 11 23.96 -3.37 15.31
N ASN A 12 23.44 -2.18 15.52
CA ASN A 12 22.33 -1.66 14.73
C ASN A 12 22.76 -0.40 13.97
N PHE A 13 22.29 -0.27 12.71
CA PHE A 13 22.48 0.94 11.90
C PHE A 13 21.61 2.06 12.50
N PHE A 14 22.16 2.76 13.51
CA PHE A 14 21.45 3.84 14.20
C PHE A 14 21.26 5.04 13.31
N GLY A 15 20.03 5.56 13.31
CA GLY A 15 19.74 6.86 12.77
C GLY A 15 20.50 7.97 13.49
N ILE A 16 20.74 9.06 12.79
CA ILE A 16 21.47 10.22 13.29
C ILE A 16 20.84 10.77 14.58
N VAL A 17 19.50 10.82 14.62
CA VAL A 17 18.74 11.33 15.77
C VAL A 17 18.91 10.42 16.98
N ALA A 18 18.87 9.11 16.81
CA ALA A 18 19.08 8.18 17.91
C ALA A 18 20.48 8.34 18.52
N LYS A 19 21.53 8.48 17.70
CA LYS A 19 22.91 8.73 18.20
C LYS A 19 22.98 10.01 19.02
N TRP A 20 22.32 11.08 18.58
CA TRP A 20 22.29 12.33 19.30
C TRP A 20 21.55 12.19 20.65
N ILE A 21 20.40 11.50 20.69
CA ILE A 21 19.64 11.23 21.91
C ILE A 21 20.47 10.43 22.92
N TYR A 22 21.25 9.47 22.44
CA TYR A 22 22.16 8.66 23.30
C TYR A 22 23.26 9.47 23.98
N GLY A 23 23.62 10.64 23.45
CA GLY A 23 24.55 11.57 24.09
C GLY A 23 23.95 12.35 25.25
N ILE A 24 22.66 12.21 25.56
CA ILE A 24 21.99 12.86 26.70
C ILE A 24 22.33 12.08 27.98
N GLU A 25 23.02 12.72 28.93
CA GLU A 25 23.43 12.10 30.20
C GLU A 25 22.24 11.88 31.15
N ASP A 26 21.27 12.77 31.14
CA ASP A 26 20.03 12.62 31.94
C ASP A 26 19.13 11.53 31.35
N VAL A 27 18.99 10.43 32.08
CA VAL A 27 18.24 9.24 31.67
C VAL A 27 16.75 9.55 31.47
N ALA A 28 16.15 10.36 32.33
CA ALA A 28 14.71 10.70 32.22
C ALA A 28 14.44 11.58 31.00
N LEU A 29 15.34 12.52 30.72
CA LEU A 29 15.28 13.35 29.53
C LEU A 29 15.52 12.51 28.27
N CYS A 30 16.50 11.61 28.27
CA CYS A 30 16.80 10.69 27.19
C CYS A 30 15.57 9.82 26.82
N ASP A 31 14.94 9.20 27.83
CA ASP A 31 13.71 8.40 27.63
C ASP A 31 12.55 9.23 27.08
N THR A 32 12.36 10.44 27.61
CA THR A 32 11.29 11.35 27.15
C THR A 32 11.49 11.77 25.70
N VAL A 33 12.70 12.20 25.33
CA VAL A 33 13.04 12.62 23.96
C VAL A 33 12.91 11.44 22.99
N THR A 34 13.30 10.22 23.41
CA THR A 34 13.14 9.00 22.64
C THR A 34 11.68 8.73 22.31
N VAL A 35 10.79 8.75 23.30
CA VAL A 35 9.34 8.53 23.09
C VAL A 35 8.74 9.58 22.16
N ILE A 36 9.06 10.86 22.39
CA ILE A 36 8.60 11.94 21.50
C ILE A 36 9.10 11.72 20.08
N GLY A 37 10.36 11.34 19.89
CA GLY A 37 10.94 11.05 18.58
C GLY A 37 10.20 9.92 17.84
N TRP A 38 9.86 8.82 18.51
CA TRP A 38 9.09 7.73 17.95
C TRP A 38 7.68 8.17 17.54
N ILE A 39 7.01 8.95 18.37
CA ILE A 39 5.67 9.51 18.07
C ILE A 39 5.75 10.43 16.84
N LEU A 40 6.73 11.34 16.80
CA LEU A 40 6.91 12.25 15.67
C LEU A 40 7.21 11.48 14.36
N CYS A 41 8.07 10.48 14.42
CA CYS A 41 8.35 9.60 13.28
C CYS A 41 7.06 8.94 12.74
N ALA A 42 6.26 8.37 13.64
CA ALA A 42 5.00 7.73 13.30
C ALA A 42 3.99 8.72 12.68
N VAL A 43 3.83 9.90 13.27
CA VAL A 43 2.92 10.94 12.80
C VAL A 43 3.34 11.46 11.43
N ILE A 44 4.63 11.80 11.22
CA ILE A 44 5.15 12.25 9.92
C ILE A 44 4.89 11.20 8.84
N ALA A 45 5.23 9.94 9.13
CA ALA A 45 5.02 8.84 8.20
C ALA A 45 3.54 8.61 7.87
N TYR A 46 2.67 8.68 8.85
CA TYR A 46 1.21 8.60 8.65
C TYR A 46 0.67 9.73 7.78
N LEU A 47 1.11 10.97 8.02
CA LEU A 47 0.69 12.12 7.23
C LEU A 47 1.19 12.02 5.78
N LEU A 48 2.45 11.59 5.55
CA LEU A 48 2.97 11.30 4.22
C LEU A 48 2.17 10.18 3.55
N GLY A 49 1.87 9.10 4.26
CA GLY A 49 1.05 8.00 3.78
C GLY A 49 -0.36 8.43 3.38
N SER A 50 -0.93 9.39 4.12
CA SER A 50 -2.26 9.94 3.88
C SER A 50 -2.37 10.74 2.57
N LEU A 51 -1.26 11.14 1.95
CA LEU A 51 -1.22 11.65 0.58
C LEU A 51 -1.51 10.49 -0.40
N ASN A 52 -2.78 10.16 -0.61
CA ASN A 52 -3.16 9.05 -1.48
C ASN A 52 -3.04 9.45 -2.94
N SER A 53 -2.04 8.90 -3.64
CA SER A 53 -1.69 9.27 -5.02
C SER A 53 -2.85 8.98 -6.00
N ALA A 54 -3.58 7.89 -5.81
CA ALA A 54 -4.72 7.57 -6.67
C ALA A 54 -5.82 8.64 -6.59
N ILE A 55 -6.15 9.11 -5.38
CA ILE A 55 -7.15 10.17 -5.20
C ILE A 55 -6.64 11.50 -5.75
N ILE A 56 -5.39 11.85 -5.46
CA ILE A 56 -4.78 13.09 -5.95
C ILE A 56 -4.81 13.13 -7.48
N ILE A 57 -4.27 12.10 -8.13
CA ILE A 57 -4.15 12.04 -9.57
C ILE A 57 -5.52 12.00 -10.24
N SER A 58 -6.47 11.20 -9.72
CA SER A 58 -7.81 11.13 -10.29
C SER A 58 -8.53 12.48 -10.24
N ARG A 59 -8.39 13.23 -9.13
CA ARG A 59 -9.02 14.55 -9.00
C ARG A 59 -8.33 15.65 -9.82
N TYR A 60 -6.99 15.68 -9.84
CA TYR A 60 -6.27 16.76 -10.54
C TYR A 60 -6.16 16.55 -12.04
N LYS A 61 -5.87 15.30 -12.48
CA LYS A 61 -5.64 15.00 -13.89
C LYS A 61 -6.94 14.61 -14.62
N PHE A 62 -7.78 13.79 -13.97
CA PHE A 62 -9.00 13.26 -14.60
C PHE A 62 -10.28 13.93 -14.09
N LYS A 63 -10.18 14.91 -13.17
CA LYS A 63 -11.30 15.72 -12.63
C LYS A 63 -12.40 14.88 -11.94
N GLN A 64 -12.10 13.65 -11.55
CA GLN A 64 -13.02 12.67 -10.98
C GLN A 64 -12.42 12.05 -9.71
N ASP A 65 -13.25 11.49 -8.82
CA ASP A 65 -12.77 10.74 -7.67
C ASP A 65 -12.79 9.24 -7.98
N ILE A 66 -11.62 8.61 -8.05
CA ILE A 66 -11.48 7.17 -8.35
C ILE A 66 -12.32 6.26 -7.48
N ARG A 67 -12.71 6.73 -6.28
CA ARG A 67 -13.53 5.95 -5.35
C ARG A 67 -14.97 5.77 -5.79
N SER A 68 -15.43 6.57 -6.75
CA SER A 68 -16.74 6.43 -7.38
C SER A 68 -16.75 5.51 -8.60
N PHE A 69 -15.57 5.01 -9.03
CA PHE A 69 -15.44 4.24 -10.27
C PHE A 69 -14.78 2.87 -10.04
N GLY A 70 -15.08 1.93 -10.94
CA GLY A 70 -14.51 0.60 -10.96
C GLY A 70 -14.79 -0.20 -9.69
N SER A 71 -13.74 -0.55 -8.92
CA SER A 71 -13.90 -1.26 -7.64
C SER A 71 -14.12 -0.35 -6.44
N GLY A 72 -14.13 0.97 -6.63
CA GLY A 72 -14.20 1.95 -5.55
C GLY A 72 -12.94 2.06 -4.68
N ASN A 73 -11.88 1.32 -4.99
CA ASN A 73 -10.64 1.33 -4.21
C ASN A 73 -9.66 2.39 -4.73
N ALA A 74 -9.11 3.22 -3.83
CA ALA A 74 -8.11 4.23 -4.19
C ALA A 74 -6.70 3.63 -4.27
N GLY A 75 -6.42 2.88 -5.34
CA GLY A 75 -5.13 2.22 -5.54
C GLY A 75 -4.83 1.85 -6.99
N LEU A 76 -3.57 1.43 -7.22
CA LEU A 76 -2.98 1.18 -8.53
C LEU A 76 -3.87 0.35 -9.48
N THR A 77 -4.39 -0.79 -9.01
CA THR A 77 -5.18 -1.71 -9.86
C THR A 77 -6.47 -1.07 -10.33
N ASN A 78 -7.13 -0.25 -9.49
CA ASN A 78 -8.34 0.46 -9.89
C ASN A 78 -8.02 1.62 -10.82
N MET A 79 -6.95 2.37 -10.57
CA MET A 79 -6.46 3.41 -11.48
C MET A 79 -6.14 2.85 -12.87
N HIS A 80 -5.48 1.68 -12.92
CA HIS A 80 -5.25 0.99 -14.19
C HIS A 80 -6.54 0.58 -14.90
N ARG A 81 -7.54 0.12 -14.15
CA ARG A 81 -8.83 -0.33 -14.69
C ARG A 81 -9.61 0.82 -15.30
N VAL A 82 -9.64 1.99 -14.62
CA VAL A 82 -10.46 3.14 -15.00
C VAL A 82 -9.73 4.06 -15.98
N TYR A 83 -8.47 4.41 -15.69
CA TYR A 83 -7.70 5.41 -16.44
C TYR A 83 -6.52 4.82 -17.22
N GLY A 84 -6.42 3.49 -17.31
CA GLY A 84 -5.38 2.81 -18.08
C GLY A 84 -3.97 3.00 -17.52
N LYS A 85 -2.97 2.89 -18.42
CA LYS A 85 -1.56 2.96 -18.06
C LYS A 85 -1.16 4.29 -17.44
N ASP A 86 -1.70 5.37 -17.94
CA ASP A 86 -1.36 6.72 -17.49
C ASP A 86 -1.75 6.94 -16.03
N GLY A 87 -3.00 6.67 -15.65
CA GLY A 87 -3.42 6.72 -14.25
C GLY A 87 -2.64 5.77 -13.34
N ALA A 88 -2.31 4.57 -13.85
CA ALA A 88 -1.54 3.59 -13.10
C ALA A 88 -0.11 4.04 -12.84
N VAL A 89 0.61 4.55 -13.85
CA VAL A 89 2.02 4.97 -13.72
C VAL A 89 2.18 6.08 -12.71
N TRP A 90 1.36 7.13 -12.80
CA TRP A 90 1.43 8.24 -11.84
C TRP A 90 1.09 7.81 -10.42
N THR A 91 0.11 6.90 -10.26
CA THR A 91 -0.22 6.33 -8.94
C THR A 91 0.94 5.50 -8.39
N LEU A 92 1.57 4.67 -9.23
CA LEU A 92 2.73 3.86 -8.87
C LEU A 92 3.87 4.74 -8.37
N VAL A 93 4.25 5.75 -9.16
CA VAL A 93 5.35 6.68 -8.83
C VAL A 93 5.07 7.42 -7.52
N GLY A 94 3.86 7.97 -7.36
CA GLY A 94 3.50 8.72 -6.16
C GLY A 94 3.43 7.86 -4.90
N ASP A 95 2.92 6.63 -4.99
CA ASP A 95 2.85 5.73 -3.83
C ASP A 95 4.24 5.19 -3.44
N ILE A 96 5.13 4.91 -4.42
CA ILE A 96 6.54 4.56 -4.16
C ILE A 96 7.26 5.75 -3.53
N ALA A 97 7.10 6.95 -4.07
CA ALA A 97 7.80 8.14 -3.59
C ALA A 97 7.46 8.47 -2.14
N LYS A 98 6.18 8.46 -1.75
CA LYS A 98 5.80 8.71 -0.36
C LYS A 98 6.29 7.63 0.60
N GLN A 99 6.28 6.36 0.16
CA GLN A 99 6.77 5.25 0.98
C GLN A 99 8.29 5.33 1.15
N LEU A 100 9.02 5.65 0.09
CA LEU A 100 10.46 5.92 0.13
C LEU A 100 10.78 7.06 1.10
N ALA A 101 10.09 8.20 0.96
CA ALA A 101 10.28 9.34 1.86
C ALA A 101 10.04 8.96 3.33
N SER A 102 8.97 8.19 3.61
CA SER A 102 8.67 7.74 4.98
C SER A 102 9.73 6.81 5.55
N VAL A 103 10.16 5.81 4.76
CA VAL A 103 11.23 4.88 5.17
C VAL A 103 12.54 5.62 5.41
N LEU A 104 12.90 6.60 4.57
CA LEU A 104 14.09 7.43 4.74
C LEU A 104 14.02 8.25 6.03
N VAL A 105 12.88 8.90 6.31
CA VAL A 105 12.69 9.63 7.58
C VAL A 105 12.89 8.70 8.77
N GLY A 106 12.25 7.54 8.78
CA GLY A 106 12.42 6.56 9.85
C GLY A 106 13.86 6.07 10.00
N SER A 107 14.52 5.77 8.87
CA SER A 107 15.93 5.32 8.87
C SER A 107 16.88 6.39 9.43
N ILE A 108 16.67 7.66 9.07
CA ILE A 108 17.48 8.78 9.59
C ILE A 108 17.25 8.96 11.10
N MET A 109 16.01 8.81 11.56
CA MET A 109 15.68 8.98 12.97
C MET A 109 16.17 7.83 13.83
N PHE A 110 15.80 6.59 13.49
CA PHE A 110 15.99 5.43 14.35
C PHE A 110 16.51 4.19 13.62
N GLY A 111 17.23 4.36 12.51
CA GLY A 111 17.83 3.25 11.76
C GLY A 111 16.79 2.27 11.23
N ARG A 112 17.15 0.98 11.23
CA ARG A 112 16.29 -0.10 10.68
C ARG A 112 14.91 -0.18 11.37
N MET A 113 14.88 -0.03 12.71
CA MET A 113 13.62 -0.04 13.46
C MET A 113 12.71 1.14 13.09
N GLY A 114 13.30 2.34 12.92
CA GLY A 114 12.57 3.51 12.44
C GLY A 114 12.03 3.34 11.03
N ALA A 115 12.77 2.67 10.15
CA ALA A 115 12.33 2.33 8.80
C ALA A 115 11.07 1.45 8.81
N TYR A 116 11.03 0.41 9.63
CA TYR A 116 9.85 -0.45 9.78
C TYR A 116 8.66 0.32 10.35
N LEU A 117 8.87 1.10 11.42
CA LEU A 117 7.81 1.89 12.03
C LEU A 117 7.23 2.88 11.01
N ALA A 118 8.08 3.70 10.40
CA ALA A 118 7.65 4.71 9.44
C ALA A 118 6.98 4.07 8.22
N GLY A 119 7.51 2.96 7.71
CA GLY A 119 6.91 2.22 6.62
C GLY A 119 5.51 1.70 6.94
N ALA A 120 5.32 1.16 8.15
CA ALA A 120 4.02 0.69 8.62
C ALA A 120 3.02 1.83 8.82
N PHE A 121 3.43 2.96 9.43
CA PHE A 121 2.56 4.12 9.59
C PHE A 121 2.22 4.82 8.27
N CYS A 122 3.13 4.85 7.30
CA CYS A 122 2.84 5.30 5.94
C CYS A 122 1.78 4.38 5.28
N MET A 123 1.90 3.07 5.44
CA MET A 123 0.90 2.12 4.96
C MET A 123 -0.47 2.34 5.63
N ILE A 124 -0.52 2.56 6.96
CA ILE A 124 -1.75 2.90 7.68
C ILE A 124 -2.35 4.19 7.10
N GLY A 125 -1.53 5.23 6.89
CA GLY A 125 -1.96 6.48 6.27
C GLY A 125 -2.51 6.31 4.86
N HIS A 126 -1.90 5.43 4.04
CA HIS A 126 -2.42 5.11 2.71
C HIS A 126 -3.78 4.40 2.77
N ILE A 127 -4.01 3.51 3.75
CA ILE A 127 -5.26 2.77 3.93
C ILE A 127 -6.35 3.67 4.52
N PHE A 128 -5.99 4.42 5.57
CA PHE A 128 -6.88 5.28 6.33
C PHE A 128 -6.43 6.75 6.28
N PRO A 129 -6.45 7.39 5.10
CA PRO A 129 -5.89 8.72 4.92
C PRO A 129 -6.75 9.79 5.60
N VAL A 130 -6.16 10.57 6.51
CA VAL A 130 -6.85 11.63 7.25
C VAL A 130 -7.42 12.69 6.30
N TYR A 131 -6.73 13.01 5.21
CA TYR A 131 -7.17 14.02 4.23
C TYR A 131 -8.38 13.60 3.40
N TYR A 132 -8.74 12.29 3.41
CA TYR A 132 -9.79 11.74 2.54
C TYR A 132 -10.82 10.93 3.31
N ARG A 133 -11.15 11.38 4.55
CA ARG A 133 -12.17 10.76 5.43
C ARG A 133 -11.88 9.29 5.71
N PHE A 134 -10.61 8.93 5.88
CA PHE A 134 -10.12 7.59 6.19
C PHE A 134 -10.51 6.50 5.16
N LYS A 135 -10.80 6.90 3.91
CA LYS A 135 -11.15 5.98 2.81
C LYS A 135 -10.05 6.01 1.75
N GLY A 136 -9.09 5.10 1.84
CA GLY A 136 -7.91 4.99 0.97
C GLY A 136 -7.83 3.69 0.18
N GLY A 137 -6.58 3.21 -0.01
CA GLY A 137 -6.25 1.96 -0.70
C GLY A 137 -6.19 0.75 0.22
N LYS A 138 -5.48 -0.32 -0.23
CA LYS A 138 -5.32 -1.58 0.50
C LYS A 138 -3.91 -1.80 1.04
N GLY A 139 -2.99 -0.91 0.75
CA GLY A 139 -1.65 -0.96 1.28
C GLY A 139 -0.67 -1.95 0.62
N VAL A 140 -1.06 -2.65 -0.45
CA VAL A 140 -0.20 -3.68 -1.08
C VAL A 140 1.07 -3.08 -1.66
N LEU A 141 0.94 -2.01 -2.46
CA LEU A 141 2.10 -1.36 -3.09
C LEU A 141 3.00 -0.69 -2.05
N THR A 142 2.42 -0.04 -1.04
CA THR A 142 3.20 0.58 0.05
C THR A 142 3.92 -0.48 0.88
N ALA A 143 3.26 -1.60 1.23
CA ALA A 143 3.93 -2.73 1.88
C ALA A 143 5.05 -3.31 1.04
N ALA A 144 4.81 -3.57 -0.25
CA ALA A 144 5.81 -4.08 -1.18
C ALA A 144 7.02 -3.15 -1.30
N THR A 145 6.79 -1.83 -1.41
CA THR A 145 7.87 -0.83 -1.44
C THR A 145 8.64 -0.80 -0.13
N MET A 146 7.97 -0.85 1.02
CA MET A 146 8.64 -0.93 2.33
C MET A 146 9.55 -2.16 2.41
N ILE A 147 9.03 -3.34 2.06
CA ILE A 147 9.80 -4.58 2.12
C ILE A 147 10.98 -4.52 1.15
N LEU A 148 10.81 -3.99 -0.06
CA LEU A 148 11.90 -3.80 -1.02
C LEU A 148 13.03 -2.93 -0.46
N LEU A 149 12.69 -1.87 0.26
CA LEU A 149 13.68 -0.91 0.78
C LEU A 149 14.42 -1.44 2.02
N ILE A 150 13.75 -2.24 2.86
CA ILE A 150 14.32 -2.72 4.13
C ILE A 150 14.93 -4.12 3.97
N ASP A 151 14.24 -5.01 3.24
CA ASP A 151 14.57 -6.42 3.07
C ASP A 151 14.45 -6.87 1.61
N PRO A 152 15.37 -6.46 0.70
CA PRO A 152 15.28 -6.77 -0.73
C PRO A 152 15.21 -8.27 -1.03
N MET A 153 15.87 -9.10 -0.24
CA MET A 153 15.86 -10.56 -0.41
C MET A 153 14.46 -11.15 -0.11
N ILE A 154 13.83 -10.71 0.98
CA ILE A 154 12.45 -11.09 1.31
C ILE A 154 11.50 -10.60 0.22
N PHE A 155 11.67 -9.36 -0.23
CA PHE A 155 10.88 -8.82 -1.35
C PHE A 155 11.00 -9.70 -2.60
N ALA A 156 12.22 -10.14 -2.97
CA ALA A 156 12.44 -11.00 -4.13
C ALA A 156 11.66 -12.32 -4.02
N VAL A 157 11.61 -12.94 -2.85
CA VAL A 157 10.80 -14.15 -2.62
C VAL A 157 9.32 -13.85 -2.77
N LEU A 158 8.83 -12.79 -2.13
CA LEU A 158 7.40 -12.45 -2.13
C LEU A 158 6.91 -12.03 -3.51
N ILE A 159 7.72 -11.31 -4.31
CA ILE A 159 7.32 -10.90 -5.66
C ILE A 159 7.27 -12.09 -6.62
N VAL A 160 8.13 -13.09 -6.46
CA VAL A 160 8.08 -14.35 -7.23
C VAL A 160 6.79 -15.10 -6.90
N ILE A 161 6.46 -15.26 -5.62
CA ILE A 161 5.22 -15.92 -5.18
C ILE A 161 4.00 -15.16 -5.71
N PHE A 162 3.98 -13.83 -5.56
CA PHE A 162 2.92 -12.97 -6.09
C PHE A 162 2.74 -13.19 -7.60
N ALA A 163 3.83 -13.16 -8.37
CA ALA A 163 3.80 -13.34 -9.82
C ALA A 163 3.29 -14.73 -10.22
N LEU A 164 3.75 -15.80 -9.56
CA LEU A 164 3.29 -17.18 -9.82
C LEU A 164 1.78 -17.32 -9.59
N VAL A 165 1.28 -16.85 -8.43
CA VAL A 165 -0.16 -16.87 -8.12
C VAL A 165 -0.95 -16.03 -9.13
N LEU A 166 -0.44 -14.87 -9.53
CA LEU A 166 -1.08 -14.01 -10.53
C LEU A 166 -1.16 -14.67 -11.91
N LEU A 167 -0.09 -15.30 -12.36
CA LEU A 167 -0.05 -16.00 -13.66
C LEU A 167 -1.04 -17.16 -13.71
N ILE A 168 -1.15 -17.93 -12.61
CA ILE A 168 -2.03 -19.09 -12.53
C ILE A 168 -3.49 -18.66 -12.41
N THR A 169 -3.79 -17.74 -11.47
CA THR A 169 -5.17 -17.42 -11.08
C THR A 169 -5.75 -16.20 -11.77
N ARG A 170 -4.89 -15.28 -12.22
CA ARG A 170 -5.22 -13.94 -12.71
C ARG A 170 -5.91 -13.03 -11.70
N TYR A 171 -5.91 -13.39 -10.41
CA TYR A 171 -6.45 -12.55 -9.33
C TYR A 171 -5.34 -11.80 -8.59
N VAL A 172 -5.20 -10.49 -8.83
CA VAL A 172 -4.25 -9.63 -8.11
C VAL A 172 -4.50 -9.68 -6.60
N SER A 173 -5.78 -9.71 -6.19
CA SER A 173 -6.18 -9.79 -4.79
C SER A 173 -5.71 -11.07 -4.12
N LEU A 174 -5.86 -12.23 -4.76
CA LEU A 174 -5.39 -13.52 -4.23
C LEU A 174 -3.87 -13.55 -4.13
N SER A 175 -3.17 -13.05 -5.15
CA SER A 175 -1.71 -12.94 -5.15
C SER A 175 -1.21 -12.10 -3.97
N SER A 176 -1.88 -10.97 -3.69
CA SER A 176 -1.56 -10.12 -2.54
C SER A 176 -1.78 -10.82 -1.21
N ILE A 177 -2.87 -11.56 -1.06
CA ILE A 177 -3.19 -12.31 0.16
C ILE A 177 -2.16 -13.42 0.41
N ILE A 178 -1.82 -14.20 -0.62
CA ILE A 178 -0.83 -15.28 -0.48
C ILE A 178 0.56 -14.73 -0.15
N ALA A 179 1.00 -13.65 -0.83
CA ALA A 179 2.26 -12.99 -0.47
C ALA A 179 2.26 -12.48 0.97
N ALA A 180 1.14 -11.89 1.44
CA ALA A 180 0.98 -11.41 2.81
C ALA A 180 1.00 -12.54 3.86
N LEU A 181 0.43 -13.70 3.54
CA LEU A 181 0.48 -14.90 4.39
C LEU A 181 1.91 -15.48 4.49
N VAL A 182 2.65 -15.46 3.39
CA VAL A 182 4.02 -15.99 3.34
C VAL A 182 5.02 -15.04 3.99
N TYR A 183 4.75 -13.74 4.06
CA TYR A 183 5.70 -12.75 4.55
C TYR A 183 6.24 -13.06 5.96
N PRO A 184 5.42 -13.34 7.01
CA PRO A 184 5.94 -13.71 8.33
C PRO A 184 6.79 -14.99 8.31
N ALA A 185 6.39 -15.98 7.50
CA ALA A 185 7.16 -17.21 7.36
C ALA A 185 8.53 -16.94 6.70
N ALA A 186 8.58 -16.09 5.65
CA ALA A 186 9.82 -15.70 5.00
C ALA A 186 10.78 -15.01 5.96
N ILE A 187 10.30 -14.08 6.79
CA ILE A 187 11.11 -13.45 7.87
C ILE A 187 11.63 -14.51 8.84
N ARG A 188 10.76 -15.42 9.28
CA ARG A 188 11.09 -16.45 10.25
C ARG A 188 12.18 -17.40 9.74
N PHE A 189 12.12 -17.78 8.47
CA PHE A 189 13.11 -18.64 7.82
C PHE A 189 14.43 -17.91 7.55
N ALA A 190 14.38 -16.63 7.11
CA ALA A 190 15.58 -15.89 6.76
C ALA A 190 16.41 -15.45 7.98
N TYR A 191 15.73 -15.01 9.04
CA TYR A 191 16.41 -14.35 10.18
C TYR A 191 16.38 -15.17 11.48
N GLY A 192 15.62 -16.25 11.58
CA GLY A 192 15.57 -17.06 12.80
C GLY A 192 14.70 -16.45 13.93
N ARG A 193 14.89 -16.96 15.16
CA ARG A 193 14.05 -16.59 16.33
C ARG A 193 14.42 -15.24 16.94
N GLU A 194 15.60 -14.76 16.68
CA GLU A 194 16.17 -13.58 17.35
C GLU A 194 15.59 -12.26 16.79
N HIS A 195 14.92 -12.32 15.64
CA HIS A 195 14.33 -11.17 14.96
C HIS A 195 12.82 -11.02 15.25
N ALA A 196 12.45 -10.96 16.52
CA ALA A 196 11.07 -10.86 16.97
C ALA A 196 10.39 -9.55 16.50
N PHE A 197 11.15 -8.47 16.39
CA PHE A 197 10.65 -7.18 15.95
C PHE A 197 10.21 -7.20 14.47
N GLU A 198 11.06 -7.72 13.59
CA GLU A 198 10.75 -7.88 12.17
C GLU A 198 9.56 -8.83 11.95
N LEU A 199 9.52 -9.92 12.72
CA LEU A 199 8.39 -10.85 12.69
C LEU A 199 7.09 -10.20 13.12
N PHE A 200 7.11 -9.36 14.18
CA PHE A 200 5.94 -8.60 14.62
C PHE A 200 5.42 -7.70 13.50
N PHE A 201 6.29 -6.94 12.83
CA PHE A 201 5.91 -6.09 11.70
C PHE A 201 5.40 -6.89 10.50
N ALA A 202 6.02 -8.03 10.20
CA ALA A 202 5.56 -8.91 9.12
C ALA A 202 4.15 -9.45 9.39
N LEU A 203 3.88 -9.88 10.63
CA LEU A 203 2.54 -10.30 11.07
C LEU A 203 1.54 -9.16 10.98
N PHE A 204 1.89 -7.98 11.51
CA PHE A 204 1.03 -6.80 11.47
C PHE A 204 0.65 -6.40 10.04
N VAL A 205 1.64 -6.28 9.13
CA VAL A 205 1.42 -5.94 7.72
C VAL A 205 0.60 -7.04 7.03
N GLY A 206 0.93 -8.30 7.27
CA GLY A 206 0.21 -9.44 6.70
C GLY A 206 -1.27 -9.45 7.09
N VAL A 207 -1.57 -9.34 8.38
CA VAL A 207 -2.95 -9.28 8.89
C VAL A 207 -3.70 -8.08 8.31
N LEU A 208 -3.06 -6.91 8.26
CA LEU A 208 -3.69 -5.70 7.73
C LEU A 208 -4.02 -5.83 6.23
N VAL A 209 -3.10 -6.38 5.42
CA VAL A 209 -3.35 -6.64 3.98
C VAL A 209 -4.51 -7.63 3.82
N ILE A 210 -4.51 -8.74 4.55
CA ILE A 210 -5.58 -9.75 4.47
C ILE A 210 -6.92 -9.13 4.85
N TYR A 211 -6.98 -8.40 5.95
CA TYR A 211 -8.19 -7.71 6.40
C TYR A 211 -8.74 -6.74 5.35
N MET A 212 -7.86 -5.96 4.71
CA MET A 212 -8.25 -5.02 3.64
C MET A 212 -8.72 -5.74 2.36
N HIS A 213 -8.44 -7.03 2.22
CA HIS A 213 -8.92 -7.84 1.09
C HIS A 213 -10.18 -8.67 1.39
N ARG A 214 -10.83 -8.50 2.55
CA ARG A 214 -12.05 -9.26 2.92
C ARG A 214 -13.16 -9.20 1.87
N SER A 215 -13.39 -8.04 1.26
CA SER A 215 -14.39 -7.89 0.18
C SER A 215 -13.97 -8.58 -1.12
N ASN A 216 -12.66 -8.69 -1.38
CA ASN A 216 -12.15 -9.44 -2.53
C ASN A 216 -12.30 -10.94 -2.31
N LEU A 217 -11.99 -11.43 -1.10
CA LEU A 217 -12.22 -12.84 -0.75
C LEU A 217 -13.69 -13.22 -0.96
N TYR A 218 -14.60 -12.40 -0.46
CA TYR A 218 -16.04 -12.62 -0.70
C TYR A 218 -16.36 -12.71 -2.20
N ARG A 219 -15.82 -11.79 -3.03
CA ARG A 219 -16.04 -11.83 -4.49
C ARG A 219 -15.37 -13.03 -5.17
N ILE A 220 -14.20 -13.49 -4.68
CA ILE A 220 -13.54 -14.69 -5.21
C ILE A 220 -14.42 -15.93 -4.96
N PHE A 221 -14.92 -16.11 -3.73
CA PHE A 221 -15.79 -17.24 -3.39
C PHE A 221 -17.10 -17.24 -4.18
N ASN A 222 -17.62 -16.07 -4.56
CA ASN A 222 -18.82 -15.94 -5.38
C ASN A 222 -18.55 -15.82 -6.88
N ASN A 223 -17.31 -16.07 -7.35
CA ASN A 223 -16.90 -15.94 -8.76
C ASN A 223 -17.16 -14.55 -9.38
N GLN A 224 -17.14 -13.49 -8.54
CA GLN A 224 -17.39 -12.10 -8.94
C GLN A 224 -16.15 -11.23 -8.96
N GLU A 225 -14.98 -11.77 -8.57
CA GLU A 225 -13.73 -11.00 -8.58
C GLU A 225 -13.22 -10.84 -10.02
N SER A 226 -12.83 -9.62 -10.35
CA SER A 226 -12.32 -9.28 -11.68
C SER A 226 -10.94 -9.88 -11.92
N LYS A 227 -10.77 -10.67 -12.97
CA LYS A 227 -9.47 -11.20 -13.40
C LYS A 227 -8.63 -10.09 -14.03
N PHE A 228 -7.35 -10.07 -13.72
CA PHE A 228 -6.39 -9.17 -14.34
C PHE A 228 -6.20 -9.52 -15.82
N SER A 229 -6.27 -8.51 -16.70
CA SER A 229 -6.05 -8.67 -18.12
C SER A 229 -4.85 -7.84 -18.57
N PHE A 230 -3.85 -8.52 -19.17
CA PHE A 230 -2.69 -7.85 -19.77
C PHE A 230 -3.03 -7.08 -21.06
N ARG A 231 -4.21 -7.33 -21.68
CA ARG A 231 -4.56 -6.86 -23.03
C ARG A 231 -5.61 -5.75 -23.09
N LYS A 232 -6.37 -5.49 -22.03
CA LYS A 232 -7.42 -4.45 -22.08
C LYS A 232 -6.82 -3.06 -21.84
N LYS A 233 -6.83 -2.25 -22.89
CA LYS A 233 -6.86 -0.79 -22.75
C LYS A 233 -8.29 -0.41 -22.34
N PRO A 234 -8.55 0.38 -21.30
CA PRO A 234 -9.82 1.09 -21.18
C PRO A 234 -9.94 1.99 -22.39
N GLU A 235 -11.11 1.99 -23.04
CA GLU A 235 -11.34 2.91 -24.16
C GLU A 235 -11.58 4.31 -23.58
N PRO A 236 -10.84 5.35 -24.01
CA PRO A 236 -11.07 6.73 -23.57
C PRO A 236 -12.50 7.21 -23.87
N GLN A 237 -13.14 6.63 -24.87
CA GLN A 237 -14.50 6.92 -25.28
C GLN A 237 -15.56 6.66 -24.18
N GLU A 238 -15.39 5.58 -23.38
CA GLU A 238 -16.35 5.27 -22.30
C GLU A 238 -16.31 6.31 -21.16
N ILE A 239 -15.19 6.98 -20.99
CA ILE A 239 -15.02 8.04 -19.98
C ILE A 239 -15.67 9.34 -20.45
N ILE A 240 -15.53 9.68 -21.74
CA ILE A 240 -16.11 10.87 -22.37
C ILE A 240 -17.64 10.74 -22.43
N ASP A 241 -18.14 9.55 -22.77
CA ASP A 241 -19.58 9.28 -22.81
C ASP A 241 -20.24 9.35 -21.42
N MET A 242 -19.48 9.20 -20.33
CA MET A 242 -19.98 9.42 -18.97
C MET A 242 -20.02 10.90 -18.59
N GLU A 243 -19.03 11.69 -19.02
CA GLU A 243 -19.01 13.16 -18.80
C GLU A 243 -20.15 13.88 -19.54
N ASP A 244 -20.45 13.48 -20.78
CA ASP A 244 -21.51 14.07 -21.58
C ASP A 244 -22.90 13.76 -21.00
N LYS A 245 -23.07 12.62 -20.35
CA LYS A 245 -24.35 12.21 -19.74
C LYS A 245 -24.58 12.79 -18.34
N GLU A 246 -23.52 13.09 -17.60
CA GLU A 246 -23.62 13.77 -16.30
C GLU A 246 -23.98 15.25 -16.48
N ASN A 247 -23.60 15.87 -17.62
CA ASN A 247 -23.97 17.22 -18.01
C ASN A 247 -25.45 17.33 -18.53
N ASP A 248 -26.04 16.23 -19.00
CA ASP A 248 -27.44 16.20 -19.48
C ASP A 248 -28.49 15.97 -18.37
N GLY A 249 -28.10 15.88 -17.12
CA GLY A 249 -29.02 15.85 -15.96
C GLY A 249 -29.86 14.58 -15.80
N ASP A 250 -29.56 13.50 -16.52
CA ASP A 250 -30.29 12.23 -16.44
C ASP A 250 -29.70 11.28 -15.40
N ASN A 251 -30.36 11.20 -14.26
CA ASN A 251 -30.02 10.41 -13.07
C ASN A 251 -30.34 8.90 -13.24
N THR A 252 -30.11 8.29 -14.40
CA THR A 252 -30.40 6.88 -14.60
C THR A 252 -29.16 6.00 -14.30
N TYR A 253 -29.35 5.05 -13.39
CA TYR A 253 -28.42 3.99 -13.01
C TYR A 253 -27.93 3.20 -14.24
N TYR A 254 -26.60 3.13 -14.44
CA TYR A 254 -25.96 2.33 -15.48
C TYR A 254 -25.46 0.98 -14.94
N PRO A 255 -25.92 -0.16 -15.45
CA PRO A 255 -25.33 -1.46 -15.15
C PRO A 255 -23.94 -1.60 -15.82
N PRO A 256 -23.02 -2.39 -15.23
CA PRO A 256 -21.66 -2.55 -15.75
C PRO A 256 -21.63 -3.14 -17.16
N ALA A 257 -20.72 -2.67 -18.00
CA ALA A 257 -20.55 -2.86 -19.44
C ALA A 257 -20.33 -4.31 -19.96
N THR A 258 -20.80 -5.35 -19.26
CA THR A 258 -20.60 -6.76 -19.66
C THR A 258 -21.74 -7.36 -20.47
N GLU A 259 -22.88 -6.68 -20.66
CA GLU A 259 -24.05 -7.30 -21.33
C GLU A 259 -24.32 -6.90 -22.79
N LYS A 260 -23.58 -5.98 -23.42
CA LYS A 260 -23.91 -5.49 -24.78
C LYS A 260 -23.21 -6.15 -25.96
N LYS A 261 -22.60 -7.34 -25.84
CA LYS A 261 -21.99 -8.05 -27.00
C LYS A 261 -22.69 -9.32 -27.45
N LYS A 262 -24.02 -9.42 -27.38
CA LYS A 262 -24.75 -10.59 -27.94
C LYS A 262 -25.86 -10.26 -28.95
N LYS A 263 -25.89 -9.09 -29.55
CA LYS A 263 -26.93 -8.81 -30.60
C LYS A 263 -26.35 -8.07 -31.81
N ASN A 264 -25.45 -8.64 -32.58
CA ASN A 264 -25.29 -8.31 -34.00
C ASN A 264 -24.40 -9.33 -34.72
N LYS A 265 -24.91 -10.55 -34.89
CA LYS A 265 -24.51 -11.47 -35.96
C LYS A 265 -25.72 -12.27 -36.38
N LYS A 266 -26.60 -11.64 -37.14
CA LYS A 266 -27.56 -12.25 -38.08
C LYS A 266 -28.05 -11.17 -39.03
N LYS A 267 -27.32 -10.97 -40.13
CA LYS A 267 -27.86 -10.78 -41.48
C LYS A 267 -26.70 -10.89 -42.45
#